data_b6bec03412f7f28ae59669cd927fccad
#
_entry.id   b6bec03412f7f28ae59669cd927fccad
#
_cell.length_a   1.000
_cell.length_b   1.000
_cell.length_c   1.000
_cell.angle_alpha   90.00
_cell.angle_beta   90.00
_cell.angle_gamma   90.00
#
_symmetry.space_group_name_H-M   'P 1'
#
loop_
_entity.id
_entity.type
_entity.pdbx_description
1 polymer ?
#
loop_
_entity_poly.entity_id
_entity_poly.type
_entity_poly.pdbx_seq_one_letter_code
_entity_poly.pdbx_strand_id
1 'polypeptide(L)'
;MEPAKRSVIPGCPEMRMRRRTFLGAASASALVAALEMAGCTTEATRPSGGLAPLPGAGPTVRAAFIRPKIEKYWMGWPGAAYDIAGHQKMYTERLRSAAAALGVNLEIAEPLYDAAGVTAFLEGLKARPPQGVLITIMHLNRWGDVNRIADERGTIPMVVFSPMGTTFTGQLQKASRAPGVFVGSTQDVDWLTAGLRMHRTLWDMRNGRIVIARGEKTEDKVLEPTGTTLRYVPRERFVEELAKVQECDEARAVADYYTREARKIVEPSKADILNAAENYVACKRLMDAEKCQGISMDCLGLVSSRKIPCPPCIGFSRLLDEGLVGCCEADVGSALSLMLVARLVERPGFMQDPVPNTVNNTFMGAHCTCPTKLDGFDKPHEPVILRSHSESSIGVSPQVLWRLGQKVTVMKFEGGGKTMLIGTGRVVANIDTPPSGGCRTSVELAMDDIPDCRDVKGFHQLFLYGDHSVMLKGYCQLAGIQAVQI
;
A
#
# COMPACT_ATOMS: atom_id res chain seq x y z
N MET A 1 -49.43 -4.05 44.89
CA MET A 1 -48.27 -3.61 44.02
C MET A 1 -47.20 -4.67 44.15
N GLU A 2 -47.15 -5.59 43.21
CA GLU A 2 -46.18 -6.68 43.17
C GLU A 2 -44.86 -6.22 42.49
N PRO A 3 -43.71 -6.75 42.90
CA PRO A 3 -42.43 -6.38 42.29
C PRO A 3 -42.14 -7.25 41.06
N ALA A 4 -41.57 -6.59 40.04
CA ALA A 4 -41.23 -7.14 38.73
C ALA A 4 -40.19 -8.27 38.80
N LYS A 5 -40.44 -9.36 38.06
CA LYS A 5 -39.56 -10.52 37.88
C LYS A 5 -38.38 -10.16 36.99
N ARG A 6 -37.16 -10.44 37.46
CA ARG A 6 -35.91 -10.45 36.67
C ARG A 6 -35.90 -11.67 35.75
N SER A 7 -35.71 -11.47 34.45
CA SER A 7 -35.45 -12.54 33.48
C SER A 7 -33.98 -12.98 33.53
N VAL A 8 -33.78 -14.27 33.74
CA VAL A 8 -32.47 -14.94 33.70
C VAL A 8 -32.13 -15.31 32.25
N ILE A 9 -30.96 -14.94 31.77
CA ILE A 9 -30.45 -15.36 30.49
C ILE A 9 -29.71 -16.72 30.67
N PRO A 10 -29.93 -17.74 29.83
CA PRO A 10 -29.26 -19.04 29.95
C PRO A 10 -27.80 -18.95 29.53
N GLY A 11 -26.98 -19.69 30.27
CA GLY A 11 -25.51 -19.68 30.16
C GLY A 11 -24.92 -20.26 28.88
N CYS A 12 -23.75 -19.76 28.54
CA CYS A 12 -22.80 -20.32 27.59
C CYS A 12 -22.13 -21.60 28.14
N PRO A 13 -21.87 -22.63 27.32
CA PRO A 13 -21.14 -23.80 27.78
C PRO A 13 -19.63 -23.55 27.82
N GLU A 14 -19.02 -23.89 28.93
CA GLU A 14 -17.56 -23.91 29.13
C GLU A 14 -16.88 -24.89 28.17
N MET A 15 -15.93 -24.41 27.37
CA MET A 15 -15.04 -25.23 26.57
C MET A 15 -13.76 -25.55 27.35
N ARG A 16 -13.70 -26.75 27.93
CA ARG A 16 -12.50 -27.31 28.55
C ARG A 16 -11.42 -27.60 27.49
N MET A 17 -10.34 -26.84 27.48
CA MET A 17 -9.13 -27.16 26.72
C MET A 17 -8.33 -28.27 27.42
N ARG A 18 -8.22 -29.44 26.77
CA ARG A 18 -7.30 -30.50 27.20
C ARG A 18 -5.88 -30.16 26.69
N ARG A 19 -4.94 -30.00 27.64
CA ARG A 19 -3.50 -30.03 27.37
C ARG A 19 -3.12 -31.42 26.87
N ARG A 20 -2.47 -31.54 25.71
CA ARG A 20 -1.66 -32.66 25.33
C ARG A 20 -0.22 -32.25 25.15
N THR A 21 0.58 -32.77 26.03
CA THR A 21 2.05 -32.83 26.07
C THR A 21 2.56 -33.55 24.83
N PHE A 22 3.56 -32.99 24.15
CA PHE A 22 4.42 -33.77 23.26
C PHE A 22 5.88 -33.52 23.64
N LEU A 23 6.49 -34.57 24.20
CA LEU A 23 7.93 -34.75 24.41
C LEU A 23 8.43 -35.79 23.41
N GLY A 24 9.64 -35.58 22.94
CA GLY A 24 10.48 -36.60 22.29
C GLY A 24 10.62 -36.39 20.77
N ALA A 25 11.77 -36.54 20.17
CA ALA A 25 13.11 -36.91 20.59
C ALA A 25 14.11 -36.42 19.54
N ALA A 26 15.33 -36.22 19.97
CA ALA A 26 16.48 -35.80 19.17
C ALA A 26 17.11 -36.96 18.39
N SER A 27 18.06 -36.56 17.52
CA SER A 27 19.17 -37.34 16.88
C SER A 27 18.88 -37.76 15.45
N ALA A 28 19.77 -37.68 14.47
CA ALA A 28 21.21 -37.59 14.42
C ALA A 28 21.69 -37.24 12.99
N SER A 29 22.84 -36.57 12.93
CA SER A 29 24.01 -36.82 12.07
C SER A 29 23.97 -36.56 10.57
N ALA A 30 24.66 -35.52 10.22
CA ALA A 30 25.68 -35.30 9.17
C ALA A 30 25.82 -36.36 8.04
N LEU A 31 25.73 -35.83 6.80
CA LEU A 31 26.67 -36.21 5.74
C LEU A 31 26.91 -35.03 4.82
N VAL A 32 28.16 -34.52 4.82
CA VAL A 32 28.72 -33.57 3.87
C VAL A 32 29.03 -34.35 2.59
N ALA A 33 28.51 -33.89 1.45
CA ALA A 33 29.05 -34.21 0.15
C ALA A 33 29.02 -32.93 -0.69
N ALA A 34 30.18 -32.36 -0.91
CA ALA A 34 30.42 -31.28 -1.84
C ALA A 34 30.18 -31.78 -3.28
N LEU A 35 29.39 -31.02 -4.03
CA LEU A 35 29.46 -30.99 -5.49
C LEU A 35 29.37 -29.53 -5.93
N GLU A 36 30.51 -28.99 -6.32
CA GLU A 36 30.60 -27.77 -7.12
C GLU A 36 30.00 -28.06 -8.50
N MET A 37 28.96 -27.33 -8.86
CA MET A 37 28.61 -27.08 -10.26
C MET A 37 27.97 -25.69 -10.37
N ALA A 38 28.41 -25.00 -11.38
CA ALA A 38 28.25 -23.61 -11.75
C ALA A 38 26.81 -23.03 -11.67
N GLY A 39 26.75 -21.79 -11.21
CA GLY A 39 25.91 -20.73 -11.79
C GLY A 39 24.39 -20.90 -11.65
N CYS A 40 23.87 -20.91 -10.41
CA CYS A 40 22.49 -20.54 -10.16
C CYS A 40 22.51 -19.53 -9.03
N THR A 41 22.24 -18.26 -9.34
CA THR A 41 22.05 -17.23 -8.33
C THR A 41 20.85 -17.65 -7.48
N THR A 42 21.11 -18.10 -6.28
CA THR A 42 20.10 -18.35 -5.26
C THR A 42 19.30 -17.07 -5.04
N GLU A 43 18.02 -17.07 -5.42
CA GLU A 43 17.06 -16.11 -4.89
C GLU A 43 17.14 -16.17 -3.36
N ALA A 44 17.70 -15.12 -2.76
CA ALA A 44 17.69 -14.94 -1.33
C ALA A 44 16.23 -15.01 -0.88
N THR A 45 15.90 -15.94 0.00
CA THR A 45 14.60 -16.07 0.65
C THR A 45 14.21 -14.72 1.26
N ARG A 46 13.26 -14.02 0.61
CA ARG A 46 12.72 -12.75 1.12
C ARG A 46 12.07 -13.01 2.49
N PRO A 47 12.36 -12.18 3.49
CA PRO A 47 11.56 -12.20 4.71
C PRO A 47 10.11 -11.88 4.35
N SER A 48 9.19 -12.58 4.97
CA SER A 48 7.74 -12.56 4.75
C SER A 48 7.19 -11.14 4.56
N GLY A 49 6.63 -10.82 3.41
CA GLY A 49 5.44 -9.99 3.26
C GLY A 49 5.59 -8.56 2.76
N GLY A 50 6.75 -8.03 2.36
CA GLY A 50 6.85 -6.65 1.88
C GLY A 50 7.42 -6.50 0.46
N LEU A 51 7.03 -5.44 -0.25
CA LEU A 51 7.70 -5.05 -1.49
C LEU A 51 9.17 -4.70 -1.22
N ALA A 52 10.05 -5.14 -2.12
CA ALA A 52 11.44 -4.70 -2.08
C ALA A 52 11.51 -3.16 -2.15
N PRO A 53 12.38 -2.52 -1.35
CA PRO A 53 12.63 -1.09 -1.47
C PRO A 53 13.00 -0.72 -2.91
N LEU A 54 12.64 0.51 -3.34
CA LEU A 54 13.13 1.02 -4.61
C LEU A 54 14.67 1.05 -4.61
N PRO A 55 15.32 0.79 -5.75
CA PRO A 55 16.78 0.86 -5.86
C PRO A 55 17.33 2.22 -5.42
N GLY A 56 18.49 2.21 -4.74
CA GLY A 56 19.13 3.41 -4.24
C GLY A 56 19.16 3.51 -2.72
N ALA A 57 19.81 4.55 -2.19
CA ALA A 57 19.84 4.82 -0.76
C ALA A 57 18.45 5.18 -0.24
N GLY A 58 18.06 4.60 0.89
CA GLY A 58 16.80 4.94 1.54
C GLY A 58 16.85 6.27 2.32
N PRO A 59 15.72 6.73 2.87
CA PRO A 59 15.69 7.93 3.70
C PRO A 59 16.46 7.73 5.00
N THR A 60 17.08 8.80 5.50
CA THR A 60 17.56 8.87 6.88
C THR A 60 16.40 9.31 7.78
N VAL A 61 16.07 8.48 8.76
CA VAL A 61 15.09 8.82 9.80
C VAL A 61 15.79 8.89 11.15
N ARG A 62 15.66 10.05 11.82
CA ARG A 62 16.21 10.23 13.17
C ARG A 62 15.13 9.97 14.20
N ALA A 63 15.34 8.93 15.01
CA ALA A 63 14.43 8.54 16.08
C ALA A 63 14.92 9.03 17.45
N ALA A 64 14.00 9.38 18.34
CA ALA A 64 14.30 9.71 19.73
C ALA A 64 13.21 9.22 20.68
N PHE A 65 13.63 8.90 21.91
CA PHE A 65 12.73 8.54 23.01
C PHE A 65 12.64 9.71 24.00
N ILE A 66 11.43 10.20 24.25
CA ILE A 66 11.19 11.21 25.28
C ILE A 66 10.78 10.50 26.57
N ARG A 67 11.62 10.55 27.61
CA ARG A 67 11.41 9.82 28.87
C ARG A 67 12.11 10.48 30.06
N PRO A 68 11.66 10.23 31.31
CA PRO A 68 12.43 10.58 32.49
C PRO A 68 13.65 9.67 32.69
N LYS A 69 14.63 10.10 33.53
CA LYS A 69 15.80 9.32 33.93
C LYS A 69 15.49 8.30 35.05
N ILE A 70 14.37 7.58 34.91
CA ILE A 70 13.97 6.50 35.81
C ILE A 70 13.68 5.26 35.00
N GLU A 71 13.88 4.09 35.59
CA GLU A 71 13.64 2.82 34.90
C GLU A 71 12.17 2.44 34.91
N LYS A 72 11.49 2.72 36.01
CA LYS A 72 10.07 2.41 36.21
C LYS A 72 9.32 3.57 36.82
N TYR A 73 8.08 3.76 36.48
CA TYR A 73 7.17 4.70 37.14
C TYR A 73 5.76 4.14 37.18
N TRP A 74 4.96 4.66 38.12
CA TRP A 74 3.56 4.29 38.20
C TRP A 74 2.76 5.00 37.13
N MET A 75 2.08 4.23 36.26
CA MET A 75 1.09 4.78 35.36
C MET A 75 -0.25 4.80 36.07
N GLY A 76 -0.89 5.99 36.12
CA GLY A 76 -2.22 6.14 36.71
C GLY A 76 -3.27 5.25 36.02
N TRP A 77 -3.08 4.98 34.75
CA TRP A 77 -3.89 4.08 33.95
C TRP A 77 -2.96 3.26 33.03
N PRO A 78 -2.95 1.95 33.12
CA PRO A 78 -3.88 1.01 33.79
C PRO A 78 -3.55 0.64 35.25
N GLY A 79 -2.88 1.47 36.01
CA GLY A 79 -2.63 1.20 37.41
C GLY A 79 -1.48 0.21 37.70
N ALA A 80 -0.48 0.18 36.82
CA ALA A 80 0.68 -0.70 36.94
C ALA A 80 1.99 0.10 36.82
N ALA A 81 3.07 -0.44 37.38
CA ALA A 81 4.39 0.13 37.18
C ALA A 81 4.82 -0.07 35.71
N TYR A 82 5.23 1.02 35.07
CA TYR A 82 5.67 1.00 33.69
C TYR A 82 7.20 0.84 33.61
N ASP A 83 7.64 -0.27 33.02
CA ASP A 83 9.06 -0.54 32.78
C ASP A 83 9.56 0.24 31.56
N ILE A 84 9.98 1.49 31.79
CA ILE A 84 10.45 2.36 30.71
C ILE A 84 11.69 1.80 30.02
N ALA A 85 12.63 1.27 30.78
CA ALA A 85 13.90 0.77 30.24
C ALA A 85 13.66 -0.48 29.36
N GLY A 86 12.85 -1.43 29.83
CA GLY A 86 12.48 -2.62 29.09
C GLY A 86 11.70 -2.29 27.81
N HIS A 87 10.73 -1.39 27.90
CA HIS A 87 9.98 -0.94 26.73
C HIS A 87 10.84 -0.19 25.73
N GLN A 88 11.74 0.70 26.16
CA GLN A 88 12.67 1.38 25.25
C GLN A 88 13.54 0.37 24.49
N LYS A 89 14.05 -0.67 25.19
CA LYS A 89 14.83 -1.73 24.54
C LYS A 89 14.01 -2.42 23.46
N MET A 90 12.80 -2.86 23.79
CA MET A 90 11.89 -3.53 22.87
C MET A 90 11.55 -2.65 21.64
N TYR A 91 11.23 -1.36 21.85
CA TYR A 91 10.95 -0.43 20.75
C TYR A 91 12.19 -0.18 19.88
N THR A 92 13.38 -0.11 20.49
CA THR A 92 14.65 0.03 19.78
C THR A 92 14.90 -1.17 18.85
N GLU A 93 14.71 -2.37 19.35
CA GLU A 93 14.88 -3.61 18.59
C GLU A 93 13.86 -3.66 17.42
N ARG A 94 12.60 -3.29 17.69
CA ARG A 94 11.56 -3.24 16.65
C ARG A 94 11.87 -2.20 15.56
N LEU A 95 12.30 -1.00 15.95
CA LEU A 95 12.70 0.05 15.02
C LEU A 95 13.88 -0.38 14.14
N ARG A 96 14.91 -1.01 14.70
CA ARG A 96 16.06 -1.50 13.93
C ARG A 96 15.66 -2.59 12.94
N SER A 97 14.86 -3.56 13.38
CA SER A 97 14.35 -4.62 12.50
C SER A 97 13.50 -4.06 11.36
N ALA A 98 12.58 -3.15 11.68
CA ALA A 98 11.74 -2.50 10.68
C ALA A 98 12.54 -1.64 9.70
N ALA A 99 13.52 -0.89 10.19
CA ALA A 99 14.39 -0.06 9.34
C ALA A 99 15.20 -0.90 8.34
N ALA A 100 15.76 -2.03 8.81
CA ALA A 100 16.47 -2.97 7.93
C ALA A 100 15.55 -3.53 6.85
N ALA A 101 14.33 -3.97 7.21
CA ALA A 101 13.37 -4.52 6.27
C ALA A 101 12.88 -3.49 5.23
N LEU A 102 12.74 -2.23 5.66
CA LEU A 102 12.26 -1.12 4.81
C LEU A 102 13.38 -0.40 4.05
N GLY A 103 14.65 -0.74 4.27
CA GLY A 103 15.78 -0.01 3.67
C GLY A 103 15.84 1.45 4.14
N VAL A 104 15.57 1.71 5.42
CA VAL A 104 15.64 3.03 6.06
C VAL A 104 16.97 3.14 6.80
N ASN A 105 17.69 4.24 6.60
CA ASN A 105 18.87 4.58 7.42
C ASN A 105 18.38 5.18 8.76
N LEU A 106 18.36 4.36 9.82
CA LEU A 106 17.82 4.74 11.12
C LEU A 106 18.94 5.25 12.04
N GLU A 107 18.83 6.51 12.47
CA GLU A 107 19.68 7.12 13.50
C GLU A 107 18.87 7.26 14.80
N ILE A 108 19.26 6.53 15.85
CA ILE A 108 18.61 6.64 17.16
C ILE A 108 19.44 7.58 18.03
N ALA A 109 18.87 8.70 18.42
CA ALA A 109 19.50 9.68 19.30
C ALA A 109 19.49 9.19 20.76
N GLU A 110 20.35 9.81 21.59
CA GLU A 110 20.26 9.64 23.04
C GLU A 110 18.86 10.01 23.55
N PRO A 111 18.37 9.34 24.59
CA PRO A 111 17.05 9.66 25.12
C PRO A 111 16.94 11.11 25.60
N LEU A 112 15.83 11.75 25.30
CA LEU A 112 15.55 13.14 25.65
C LEU A 112 14.95 13.19 27.06
N TYR A 113 15.82 13.43 28.05
CA TYR A 113 15.42 13.41 29.46
C TYR A 113 14.87 14.75 29.97
N ASP A 114 15.27 15.86 29.35
CA ASP A 114 14.97 17.22 29.78
C ASP A 114 14.95 18.20 28.62
N ALA A 115 14.72 19.49 28.90
CA ALA A 115 14.68 20.54 27.92
C ALA A 115 16.04 20.78 27.20
N ALA A 116 17.17 20.52 27.88
CA ALA A 116 18.49 20.63 27.27
C ALA A 116 18.71 19.55 26.22
N GLY A 117 18.32 18.30 26.51
CA GLY A 117 18.34 17.20 25.54
C GLY A 117 17.46 17.48 24.31
N VAL A 118 16.28 18.07 24.50
CA VAL A 118 15.40 18.48 23.40
C VAL A 118 16.06 19.59 22.56
N THR A 119 16.73 20.56 23.20
CA THR A 119 17.47 21.62 22.50
C THR A 119 18.59 21.03 21.64
N ALA A 120 19.44 20.18 22.21
CA ALA A 120 20.53 19.53 21.48
C ALA A 120 20.01 18.66 20.30
N PHE A 121 18.89 17.96 20.49
CA PHE A 121 18.24 17.22 19.41
C PHE A 121 17.80 18.13 18.26
N LEU A 122 17.15 19.25 18.57
CA LEU A 122 16.71 20.24 17.57
C LEU A 122 17.88 20.92 16.83
N GLU A 123 18.96 21.24 17.54
CA GLU A 123 20.21 21.74 16.93
C GLU A 123 20.81 20.70 15.98
N GLY A 124 20.81 19.43 16.37
CA GLY A 124 21.23 18.33 15.53
C GLY A 124 20.35 18.16 14.27
N LEU A 125 19.03 18.38 14.36
CA LEU A 125 18.14 18.40 13.19
C LEU A 125 18.48 19.55 12.24
N LYS A 126 18.79 20.75 12.76
CA LYS A 126 19.17 21.93 11.95
C LYS A 126 20.53 21.73 11.27
N ALA A 127 21.50 21.19 12.01
CA ALA A 127 22.87 20.99 11.49
C ALA A 127 22.92 19.94 10.38
N ARG A 128 22.15 18.84 10.51
CA ARG A 128 22.08 17.76 9.51
C ARG A 128 20.62 17.28 9.39
N PRO A 129 19.80 17.90 8.56
CA PRO A 129 18.39 17.56 8.40
C PRO A 129 18.20 16.14 7.88
N PRO A 130 17.49 15.25 8.62
CA PRO A 130 17.07 13.95 8.10
C PRO A 130 15.85 14.09 7.20
N GLN A 131 15.51 13.02 6.48
CA GLN A 131 14.28 12.98 5.68
C GLN A 131 13.02 12.72 6.53
N GLY A 132 13.19 12.33 7.79
CA GLY A 132 12.08 12.13 8.72
C GLY A 132 12.53 12.10 10.17
N VAL A 133 11.59 12.38 11.07
CA VAL A 133 11.75 12.27 12.52
C VAL A 133 10.71 11.30 13.07
N LEU A 134 11.12 10.37 13.95
CA LEU A 134 10.22 9.49 14.67
C LEU A 134 10.43 9.66 16.18
N ILE A 135 9.41 10.15 16.87
CA ILE A 135 9.44 10.34 18.32
C ILE A 135 8.62 9.27 19.03
N THR A 136 9.19 8.61 20.01
CA THR A 136 8.45 7.74 20.92
C THR A 136 8.33 8.44 22.26
N ILE A 137 7.09 8.80 22.65
CA ILE A 137 6.84 9.42 23.96
C ILE A 137 6.52 8.35 24.99
N MET A 138 7.28 8.34 26.09
CA MET A 138 7.19 7.30 27.12
C MET A 138 6.75 7.85 28.48
N HIS A 139 6.25 9.07 28.52
CA HIS A 139 5.77 9.67 29.76
C HIS A 139 4.71 10.74 29.54
N LEU A 140 3.62 10.61 30.23
CA LEU A 140 2.41 11.44 30.18
C LEU A 140 2.67 12.96 30.25
N ASN A 141 3.60 13.39 31.13
CA ASN A 141 3.86 14.82 31.39
C ASN A 141 4.89 15.45 30.43
N ARG A 142 5.31 14.73 29.37
CA ARG A 142 6.37 15.19 28.47
C ARG A 142 5.84 15.64 27.08
N TRP A 143 4.54 15.77 26.93
CA TRP A 143 3.94 16.25 25.67
C TRP A 143 4.35 17.67 25.28
N GLY A 144 4.76 18.50 26.25
CA GLY A 144 5.37 19.81 25.98
C GLY A 144 6.62 19.71 25.09
N ASP A 145 7.44 18.69 25.31
CA ASP A 145 8.65 18.44 24.51
C ASP A 145 8.32 17.96 23.09
N VAL A 146 7.32 17.07 22.95
CA VAL A 146 6.80 16.66 21.63
C VAL A 146 6.29 17.86 20.84
N ASN A 147 5.50 18.71 21.48
CA ASN A 147 4.97 19.93 20.86
C ASN A 147 6.09 20.89 20.45
N ARG A 148 7.12 21.07 21.31
CA ARG A 148 8.28 21.90 20.99
C ARG A 148 9.05 21.36 19.77
N ILE A 149 9.29 20.06 19.72
CA ILE A 149 9.94 19.44 18.55
C ILE A 149 9.06 19.65 17.31
N ALA A 150 7.75 19.46 17.42
CA ALA A 150 6.80 19.67 16.31
C ALA A 150 6.83 21.12 15.80
N ASP A 151 6.97 22.10 16.67
CA ASP A 151 7.01 23.53 16.32
C ASP A 151 8.37 23.96 15.70
N GLU A 152 9.49 23.41 16.20
CA GLU A 152 10.85 23.88 15.87
C GLU A 152 11.62 23.02 14.86
N ARG A 153 11.09 21.84 14.45
CA ARG A 153 11.75 20.90 13.50
C ARG A 153 11.83 21.42 12.04
N GLY A 154 11.24 22.57 11.74
CA GLY A 154 11.08 23.06 10.36
C GLY A 154 10.06 22.22 9.58
N THR A 155 10.37 21.93 8.33
CA THR A 155 9.48 21.18 7.40
C THR A 155 9.72 19.66 7.42
N ILE A 156 10.57 19.14 8.30
CA ILE A 156 10.88 17.72 8.36
C ILE A 156 9.62 16.94 8.80
N PRO A 157 9.13 15.95 8.04
CA PRO A 157 7.98 15.13 8.45
C PRO A 157 8.27 14.41 9.77
N MET A 158 7.28 14.40 10.66
CA MET A 158 7.43 13.83 12.02
C MET A 158 6.32 12.83 12.32
N VAL A 159 6.70 11.63 12.69
CA VAL A 159 5.79 10.60 13.21
C VAL A 159 6.00 10.50 14.72
N VAL A 160 4.90 10.45 15.48
CA VAL A 160 4.93 10.28 16.93
C VAL A 160 4.23 9.00 17.31
N PHE A 161 4.94 8.09 17.96
CA PHE A 161 4.38 6.92 18.61
C PHE A 161 4.15 7.19 20.09
N SER A 162 2.92 7.03 20.53
CA SER A 162 2.50 7.13 21.93
C SER A 162 1.95 5.78 22.38
N PRO A 163 2.75 4.97 23.13
CA PRO A 163 2.22 3.77 23.75
C PRO A 163 1.00 4.09 24.62
N MET A 164 -0.03 3.26 24.57
CA MET A 164 -1.24 3.49 25.37
C MET A 164 -0.90 3.65 26.85
N GLY A 165 -1.48 4.69 27.48
CA GLY A 165 -1.16 5.07 28.86
C GLY A 165 -0.13 6.20 28.97
N THR A 166 0.53 6.61 27.89
CA THR A 166 1.46 7.77 27.88
C THR A 166 0.78 9.04 27.37
N THR A 167 -0.54 9.01 27.13
CA THR A 167 -1.32 10.17 26.71
C THR A 167 -2.79 10.05 27.09
N PHE A 168 -3.45 11.19 27.23
CA PHE A 168 -4.90 11.36 27.16
C PHE A 168 -5.26 12.23 25.95
N THR A 169 -6.52 12.22 25.53
CA THR A 169 -6.99 12.89 24.31
C THR A 169 -6.60 14.38 24.22
N GLY A 170 -6.62 15.12 25.33
CA GLY A 170 -6.25 16.53 25.36
C GLY A 170 -4.77 16.82 25.10
N GLN A 171 -3.88 15.90 25.48
CA GLN A 171 -2.44 16.12 25.38
C GLN A 171 -1.90 16.00 23.94
N LEU A 172 -2.45 15.08 23.15
CA LEU A 172 -1.99 14.84 21.78
C LEU A 172 -2.58 15.84 20.76
N GLN A 173 -3.61 16.62 21.14
CA GLN A 173 -4.37 17.46 20.19
C GLN A 173 -3.48 18.45 19.43
N LYS A 174 -2.54 19.12 20.12
CA LYS A 174 -1.67 20.11 19.48
C LYS A 174 -0.77 19.44 18.42
N ALA A 175 -0.04 18.39 18.80
CA ALA A 175 0.83 17.67 17.89
C ALA A 175 0.08 17.02 16.73
N SER A 176 -1.09 16.40 17.00
CA SER A 176 -1.88 15.70 15.97
C SER A 176 -2.51 16.64 14.92
N ARG A 177 -2.57 17.96 15.20
CA ARG A 177 -3.06 18.98 14.26
C ARG A 177 -1.94 19.77 13.59
N ALA A 178 -0.69 19.57 14.02
CA ALA A 178 0.45 20.28 13.45
C ALA A 178 0.72 19.80 12.01
N PRO A 179 0.95 20.68 11.05
CA PRO A 179 1.32 20.32 9.68
C PRO A 179 2.56 19.43 9.65
N GLY A 180 2.55 18.37 8.85
CA GLY A 180 3.67 17.44 8.73
C GLY A 180 3.92 16.57 9.97
N VAL A 181 2.94 16.43 10.87
CA VAL A 181 3.03 15.56 12.06
C VAL A 181 1.90 14.53 12.03
N PHE A 182 2.24 13.25 12.19
CA PHE A 182 1.26 12.19 12.37
C PHE A 182 1.47 11.48 13.70
N VAL A 183 0.43 11.40 14.51
CA VAL A 183 0.46 10.81 15.86
C VAL A 183 -0.33 9.51 15.88
N GLY A 184 0.30 8.42 16.31
CA GLY A 184 -0.37 7.17 16.63
C GLY A 184 -0.27 6.86 18.11
N SER A 185 -1.44 6.63 18.74
CA SER A 185 -1.53 6.17 20.13
C SER A 185 -2.17 4.80 20.17
N THR A 186 -1.37 3.76 20.50
CA THR A 186 -1.82 2.36 20.44
C THR A 186 -0.96 1.46 21.34
N GLN A 187 -1.48 0.27 21.66
CA GLN A 187 -0.68 -0.82 22.25
C GLN A 187 0.08 -1.64 21.22
N ASP A 188 -0.29 -1.51 19.94
CA ASP A 188 0.34 -2.27 18.87
C ASP A 188 1.74 -1.72 18.56
N VAL A 189 2.75 -2.50 18.90
CA VAL A 189 4.16 -2.17 18.65
C VAL A 189 4.50 -2.19 17.16
N ASP A 190 3.76 -2.93 16.37
CA ASP A 190 3.94 -2.98 14.91
C ASP A 190 3.63 -1.64 14.24
N TRP A 191 2.94 -0.75 14.94
CA TRP A 191 2.74 0.63 14.51
C TRP A 191 4.06 1.40 14.31
N LEU A 192 5.14 1.05 15.02
CA LEU A 192 6.48 1.62 14.77
C LEU A 192 6.97 1.28 13.35
N THR A 193 6.69 0.07 12.87
CA THR A 193 6.97 -0.31 11.47
C THR A 193 6.14 0.53 10.50
N ALA A 194 4.85 0.73 10.78
CA ALA A 194 3.98 1.59 9.98
C ALA A 194 4.49 3.05 9.96
N GLY A 195 4.96 3.58 11.08
CA GLY A 195 5.57 4.91 11.18
C GLY A 195 6.82 5.07 10.32
N LEU A 196 7.74 4.09 10.34
CA LEU A 196 8.91 4.08 9.46
C LEU A 196 8.52 3.91 7.99
N ARG A 197 7.51 3.09 7.70
CA ARG A 197 6.99 2.92 6.34
C ARG A 197 6.42 4.20 5.78
N MET A 198 5.79 5.06 6.59
CA MET A 198 5.34 6.38 6.13
C MET A 198 6.51 7.23 5.64
N HIS A 199 7.62 7.29 6.39
CA HIS A 199 8.82 8.01 5.95
C HIS A 199 9.43 7.39 4.69
N ARG A 200 9.47 6.06 4.63
CA ARG A 200 9.93 5.35 3.42
C ARG A 200 9.04 5.66 2.22
N THR A 201 7.71 5.67 2.39
CA THR A 201 6.76 5.97 1.32
C THR A 201 6.88 7.41 0.83
N LEU A 202 7.06 8.40 1.73
CA LEU A 202 7.33 9.78 1.33
C LEU A 202 8.58 9.88 0.45
N TRP A 203 9.63 9.14 0.80
CA TRP A 203 10.87 9.05 0.02
C TRP A 203 10.65 8.38 -1.33
N ASP A 204 9.96 7.22 -1.35
CA ASP A 204 9.68 6.46 -2.56
C ASP A 204 8.84 7.25 -3.55
N MET A 205 7.81 7.99 -3.07
CA MET A 205 7.00 8.86 -3.93
C MET A 205 7.84 9.98 -4.52
N ARG A 206 8.70 10.63 -3.73
CA ARG A 206 9.55 11.74 -4.19
C ARG A 206 10.60 11.30 -5.21
N ASN A 207 11.11 10.10 -5.10
CA ASN A 207 12.14 9.54 -5.98
C ASN A 207 11.55 8.58 -7.04
N GLY A 208 10.24 8.38 -7.01
CA GLY A 208 9.53 7.52 -7.94
C GLY A 208 9.40 8.13 -9.33
N ARG A 209 9.40 7.26 -10.35
CA ARG A 209 9.24 7.64 -11.76
C ARG A 209 8.21 6.74 -12.42
N ILE A 210 7.32 7.33 -13.20
CA ILE A 210 6.26 6.60 -13.93
C ILE A 210 6.33 6.99 -15.40
N VAL A 211 6.39 6.01 -16.31
CA VAL A 211 6.23 6.25 -17.74
C VAL A 211 4.78 6.62 -18.03
N ILE A 212 4.59 7.69 -18.79
CA ILE A 212 3.30 8.07 -19.35
C ILE A 212 3.43 7.99 -20.89
N ALA A 213 3.02 6.86 -21.45
CA ALA A 213 3.08 6.62 -22.90
C ALA A 213 1.87 7.29 -23.58
N ARG A 214 2.01 8.58 -23.88
CA ARG A 214 0.97 9.43 -24.46
C ARG A 214 1.56 10.60 -25.25
N GLY A 215 0.87 10.97 -26.32
CA GLY A 215 1.31 12.12 -27.15
C GLY A 215 2.54 11.78 -28.00
N GLU A 216 3.34 12.80 -28.33
CA GLU A 216 4.46 12.69 -29.27
C GLU A 216 5.82 13.12 -28.66
N LYS A 217 5.79 13.73 -27.47
CA LYS A 217 6.99 14.30 -26.85
C LYS A 217 7.60 13.38 -25.80
N THR A 218 8.93 13.47 -25.67
CA THR A 218 9.66 12.86 -24.56
C THR A 218 10.11 13.96 -23.61
N GLU A 219 9.57 13.97 -22.38
CA GLU A 219 9.89 14.96 -21.36
C GLU A 219 9.66 14.43 -19.94
N ASP A 220 10.38 14.99 -18.98
CA ASP A 220 10.12 14.75 -17.57
C ASP A 220 9.30 15.89 -16.97
N LYS A 221 8.28 15.53 -16.17
CA LYS A 221 7.49 16.47 -15.39
C LYS A 221 7.42 16.00 -13.94
N VAL A 222 7.88 16.85 -13.02
CA VAL A 222 7.76 16.58 -11.57
C VAL A 222 6.39 17.05 -11.09
N LEU A 223 5.69 16.19 -10.34
CA LEU A 223 4.40 16.50 -9.74
C LEU A 223 4.58 16.94 -8.29
N GLU A 224 4.26 18.16 -8.03
CA GLU A 224 4.10 18.66 -6.67
C GLU A 224 2.68 18.32 -6.13
N PRO A 225 2.51 17.96 -4.84
CA PRO A 225 3.49 17.93 -3.77
C PRO A 225 4.22 16.58 -3.60
N THR A 226 3.89 15.55 -4.39
CA THR A 226 4.45 14.19 -4.20
C THR A 226 5.94 14.11 -4.55
N GLY A 227 6.42 14.97 -5.44
CA GLY A 227 7.77 14.96 -5.98
C GLY A 227 8.00 13.88 -7.06
N THR A 228 6.96 13.09 -7.39
CA THR A 228 7.05 11.99 -8.36
C THR A 228 7.33 12.53 -9.76
N THR A 229 8.27 11.92 -10.47
CA THR A 229 8.58 12.26 -11.86
C THR A 229 7.70 11.46 -12.81
N LEU A 230 6.99 12.16 -13.69
CA LEU A 230 6.30 11.59 -14.85
C LEU A 230 7.24 11.67 -16.06
N ARG A 231 7.61 10.52 -16.60
CA ARG A 231 8.37 10.39 -17.82
C ARG A 231 7.42 10.24 -19.00
N TYR A 232 7.09 11.32 -19.68
CA TYR A 232 6.31 11.26 -20.90
C TYR A 232 7.13 10.70 -22.05
N VAL A 233 6.54 9.80 -22.81
CA VAL A 233 7.12 9.25 -24.05
C VAL A 233 6.01 9.10 -25.08
N PRO A 234 6.32 9.15 -26.40
CA PRO A 234 5.35 8.82 -27.44
C PRO A 234 4.78 7.41 -27.19
N ARG A 235 3.47 7.25 -27.38
CA ARG A 235 2.83 5.93 -27.22
C ARG A 235 3.38 4.87 -28.19
N GLU A 236 3.92 5.30 -29.30
CA GLU A 236 4.61 4.47 -30.30
C GLU A 236 5.83 3.73 -29.72
N ARG A 237 6.46 4.29 -28.67
CA ARG A 237 7.56 3.62 -27.95
C ARG A 237 7.14 2.27 -27.36
N PHE A 238 5.89 2.15 -26.90
CA PHE A 238 5.37 0.87 -26.46
C PHE A 238 5.20 -0.11 -27.62
N VAL A 239 4.69 0.35 -28.77
CA VAL A 239 4.53 -0.47 -29.98
C VAL A 239 5.88 -0.98 -30.47
N GLU A 240 6.93 -0.12 -30.45
CA GLU A 240 8.30 -0.50 -30.79
C GLU A 240 8.87 -1.58 -29.86
N GLU A 241 8.62 -1.46 -28.54
CA GLU A 241 9.07 -2.48 -27.59
C GLU A 241 8.28 -3.78 -27.77
N LEU A 242 6.97 -3.71 -28.00
CA LEU A 242 6.14 -4.89 -28.25
C LEU A 242 6.60 -5.64 -29.50
N ALA A 243 6.94 -4.93 -30.57
CA ALA A 243 7.45 -5.54 -31.80
C ALA A 243 8.79 -6.30 -31.62
N LYS A 244 9.53 -5.99 -30.57
CA LYS A 244 10.78 -6.71 -30.21
C LYS A 244 10.53 -7.92 -29.30
N VAL A 245 9.30 -8.06 -28.77
CA VAL A 245 8.94 -9.21 -27.96
C VAL A 245 8.32 -10.25 -28.89
N GLN A 246 9.06 -11.32 -29.15
CA GLN A 246 8.54 -12.46 -29.92
C GLN A 246 8.65 -13.69 -29.03
N GLU A 247 7.55 -14.35 -28.75
CA GLU A 247 7.41 -15.63 -28.06
C GLU A 247 8.57 -15.99 -27.09
N CYS A 248 9.03 -15.01 -26.30
CA CYS A 248 10.14 -15.22 -25.37
C CYS A 248 9.69 -16.08 -24.18
N ASP A 249 10.67 -16.71 -23.51
CA ASP A 249 10.36 -17.61 -22.36
C ASP A 249 9.60 -16.90 -21.23
N GLU A 250 9.86 -15.62 -20.99
CA GLU A 250 9.14 -14.84 -19.97
C GLU A 250 7.67 -14.66 -20.37
N ALA A 251 7.36 -14.35 -21.61
CA ALA A 251 5.97 -14.25 -22.08
C ALA A 251 5.25 -15.61 -21.99
N ARG A 252 5.93 -16.71 -22.41
CA ARG A 252 5.36 -18.06 -22.25
C ARG A 252 5.08 -18.39 -20.78
N ALA A 253 6.00 -18.10 -19.87
CA ALA A 253 5.82 -18.36 -18.45
C ALA A 253 4.62 -17.57 -17.86
N VAL A 254 4.41 -16.32 -18.28
CA VAL A 254 3.25 -15.52 -17.88
C VAL A 254 1.96 -16.07 -18.47
N ALA A 255 1.95 -16.47 -19.75
CA ALA A 255 0.79 -17.09 -20.40
C ALA A 255 0.39 -18.41 -19.73
N ASP A 256 1.37 -19.26 -19.42
CA ASP A 256 1.19 -20.53 -18.71
C ASP A 256 0.65 -20.31 -17.29
N TYR A 257 1.17 -19.29 -16.58
CA TYR A 257 0.67 -18.92 -15.26
C TYR A 257 -0.82 -18.57 -15.32
N TYR A 258 -1.25 -17.65 -16.16
CA TYR A 258 -2.66 -17.27 -16.26
C TYR A 258 -3.56 -18.40 -16.78
N THR A 259 -3.06 -19.24 -17.69
CA THR A 259 -3.80 -20.41 -18.19
C THR A 259 -4.04 -21.44 -17.08
N ARG A 260 -3.06 -21.67 -16.22
CA ARG A 260 -3.12 -22.64 -15.10
C ARG A 260 -3.99 -22.11 -13.95
N GLU A 261 -3.82 -20.83 -13.58
CA GLU A 261 -4.47 -20.24 -12.43
C GLU A 261 -5.91 -19.77 -12.71
N ALA A 262 -6.29 -19.64 -13.98
CA ALA A 262 -7.64 -19.26 -14.36
C ALA A 262 -8.66 -20.32 -13.95
N ARG A 263 -9.69 -19.91 -13.20
CA ARG A 263 -10.86 -20.77 -12.90
C ARG A 263 -11.60 -21.18 -14.16
N LYS A 264 -11.61 -20.31 -15.18
CA LYS A 264 -12.26 -20.52 -16.48
C LYS A 264 -11.63 -19.60 -17.52
N ILE A 265 -11.55 -20.08 -18.76
CA ILE A 265 -11.24 -19.29 -19.96
C ILE A 265 -12.49 -19.34 -20.84
N VAL A 266 -13.02 -18.19 -21.22
CA VAL A 266 -14.33 -18.12 -21.92
C VAL A 266 -14.13 -17.84 -23.39
N GLU A 267 -13.65 -16.66 -23.77
CA GLU A 267 -13.48 -16.28 -25.17
C GLU A 267 -12.04 -16.43 -25.69
N PRO A 268 -10.98 -16.08 -24.88
CA PRO A 268 -9.63 -16.02 -25.42
C PRO A 268 -9.09 -17.38 -25.87
N SER A 269 -8.40 -17.38 -27.01
CA SER A 269 -7.57 -18.50 -27.48
C SER A 269 -6.21 -18.52 -26.75
N LYS A 270 -5.43 -19.61 -26.93
CA LYS A 270 -4.04 -19.68 -26.43
C LYS A 270 -3.17 -18.59 -27.05
N ALA A 271 -3.37 -18.24 -28.32
CA ALA A 271 -2.64 -17.17 -28.97
C ALA A 271 -2.96 -15.80 -28.36
N ASP A 272 -4.23 -15.53 -28.02
CA ASP A 272 -4.62 -14.30 -27.36
C ASP A 272 -3.96 -14.16 -25.97
N ILE A 273 -3.85 -15.28 -25.22
CA ILE A 273 -3.20 -15.27 -23.91
C ILE A 273 -1.68 -15.02 -24.03
N LEU A 274 -1.02 -15.59 -25.03
CA LEU A 274 0.39 -15.34 -25.30
C LEU A 274 0.61 -13.87 -25.71
N ASN A 275 -0.17 -13.34 -26.66
CA ASN A 275 -0.10 -11.93 -27.04
C ASN A 275 -0.33 -10.97 -25.87
N ALA A 276 -1.25 -11.33 -24.95
CA ALA A 276 -1.48 -10.56 -23.73
C ALA A 276 -0.28 -10.61 -22.75
N ALA A 277 0.39 -11.75 -22.67
CA ALA A 277 1.62 -11.91 -21.88
C ALA A 277 2.80 -11.13 -22.47
N GLU A 278 2.89 -11.04 -23.80
CA GLU A 278 3.91 -10.21 -24.48
C GLU A 278 3.79 -8.72 -24.13
N ASN A 279 2.58 -8.22 -23.92
CA ASN A 279 2.37 -6.85 -23.45
C ASN A 279 3.01 -6.60 -22.08
N TYR A 280 2.99 -7.59 -21.16
CA TYR A 280 3.67 -7.48 -19.87
C TYR A 280 5.19 -7.30 -20.07
N VAL A 281 5.79 -8.10 -20.91
CA VAL A 281 7.24 -8.02 -21.19
C VAL A 281 7.60 -6.68 -21.86
N ALA A 282 6.80 -6.23 -22.80
CA ALA A 282 6.97 -4.93 -23.46
C ALA A 282 6.87 -3.77 -22.44
N CYS A 283 5.91 -3.81 -21.53
CA CYS A 283 5.79 -2.82 -20.45
C CYS A 283 7.06 -2.79 -19.59
N LYS A 284 7.55 -3.95 -19.13
CA LYS A 284 8.76 -4.03 -18.32
C LYS A 284 9.99 -3.47 -19.06
N ARG A 285 10.20 -3.86 -20.31
CA ARG A 285 11.32 -3.35 -21.13
C ARG A 285 11.27 -1.82 -21.28
N LEU A 286 10.08 -1.26 -21.52
CA LEU A 286 9.92 0.18 -21.63
C LEU A 286 10.17 0.87 -20.27
N MET A 287 9.65 0.30 -19.17
CA MET A 287 9.93 0.82 -17.83
C MET A 287 11.42 0.80 -17.49
N ASP A 288 12.12 -0.27 -17.82
CA ASP A 288 13.56 -0.43 -17.57
C ASP A 288 14.37 0.56 -18.43
N ALA A 289 14.04 0.70 -19.72
CA ALA A 289 14.69 1.64 -20.63
C ALA A 289 14.56 3.10 -20.15
N GLU A 290 13.40 3.47 -19.61
CA GLU A 290 13.11 4.81 -19.10
C GLU A 290 13.44 4.96 -17.58
N LYS A 291 13.94 3.90 -16.92
CA LYS A 291 14.30 3.84 -15.49
C LYS A 291 13.11 4.23 -14.58
N CYS A 292 11.96 3.61 -14.83
CA CYS A 292 10.70 3.88 -14.15
C CYS A 292 10.20 2.64 -13.39
N GLN A 293 9.39 2.84 -12.34
CA GLN A 293 8.78 1.81 -11.52
C GLN A 293 7.31 1.56 -11.89
N GLY A 294 6.85 2.17 -12.96
CA GLY A 294 5.48 2.04 -13.42
C GLY A 294 5.27 2.61 -14.80
N ILE A 295 4.14 2.23 -15.37
CA ILE A 295 3.70 2.69 -16.69
C ILE A 295 2.20 2.99 -16.65
N SER A 296 1.81 4.09 -17.28
CA SER A 296 0.44 4.35 -17.72
C SER A 296 0.45 4.69 -19.20
N MET A 297 -0.55 4.21 -19.96
CA MET A 297 -0.57 4.48 -21.40
C MET A 297 -1.98 4.72 -21.94
N ASP A 298 -2.08 5.43 -23.05
CA ASP A 298 -3.29 5.56 -23.87
C ASP A 298 -3.59 4.24 -24.60
N CYS A 299 -4.01 3.23 -23.84
CA CYS A 299 -4.25 1.88 -24.36
C CYS A 299 -5.46 1.82 -25.29
N LEU A 300 -6.54 2.55 -25.00
CA LEU A 300 -7.73 2.60 -25.85
C LEU A 300 -7.42 3.22 -27.22
N GLY A 301 -6.61 4.28 -27.27
CA GLY A 301 -6.15 4.87 -28.52
C GLY A 301 -5.29 3.92 -29.36
N LEU A 302 -4.46 3.07 -28.73
CA LEU A 302 -3.67 2.05 -29.42
C LEU A 302 -4.55 0.90 -29.96
N VAL A 303 -5.52 0.43 -29.17
CA VAL A 303 -6.45 -0.63 -29.58
C VAL A 303 -7.38 -0.15 -30.72
N SER A 304 -8.00 1.02 -30.55
CA SER A 304 -8.94 1.56 -31.57
C SER A 304 -8.25 1.88 -32.90
N SER A 305 -6.98 2.31 -32.86
CA SER A 305 -6.16 2.51 -34.06
C SER A 305 -5.53 1.23 -34.62
N ARG A 306 -5.79 0.07 -33.99
CA ARG A 306 -5.25 -1.24 -34.37
C ARG A 306 -3.71 -1.28 -34.43
N LYS A 307 -3.05 -0.47 -33.62
CA LYS A 307 -1.58 -0.46 -33.52
C LYS A 307 -1.02 -1.60 -32.68
N ILE A 308 -1.85 -2.19 -31.82
CA ILE A 308 -1.54 -3.36 -31.01
C ILE A 308 -2.59 -4.45 -31.22
N PRO A 309 -2.19 -5.74 -31.22
CA PRO A 309 -3.10 -6.86 -31.45
C PRO A 309 -3.98 -7.16 -30.23
N CYS A 310 -3.61 -6.69 -29.05
CA CYS A 310 -4.23 -7.03 -27.77
C CYS A 310 -4.04 -5.86 -26.80
N PRO A 311 -5.08 -5.48 -26.02
CA PRO A 311 -4.91 -4.49 -24.96
C PRO A 311 -4.01 -5.01 -23.83
N PRO A 312 -3.29 -4.14 -23.09
CA PRO A 312 -2.29 -4.53 -22.08
C PRO A 312 -2.91 -4.97 -20.73
N CYS A 313 -4.21 -5.31 -20.67
CA CYS A 313 -4.93 -5.55 -19.42
C CYS A 313 -4.28 -6.63 -18.53
N ILE A 314 -3.89 -7.78 -19.09
CA ILE A 314 -3.15 -8.83 -18.36
C ILE A 314 -1.76 -8.35 -17.95
N GLY A 315 -1.07 -7.61 -18.83
CA GLY A 315 0.24 -7.04 -18.52
C GLY A 315 0.17 -6.11 -17.31
N PHE A 316 -0.79 -5.21 -17.28
CA PHE A 316 -1.01 -4.31 -16.17
C PHE A 316 -1.45 -5.03 -14.90
N SER A 317 -2.37 -6.00 -15.01
CA SER A 317 -2.77 -6.85 -13.88
C SER A 317 -1.55 -7.54 -13.24
N ARG A 318 -0.64 -8.07 -14.06
CA ARG A 318 0.58 -8.72 -13.60
C ARG A 318 1.54 -7.74 -12.92
N LEU A 319 1.75 -6.55 -13.49
CA LEU A 319 2.56 -5.49 -12.87
C LEU A 319 2.01 -5.11 -11.48
N LEU A 320 0.69 -4.96 -11.38
CA LEU A 320 0.03 -4.64 -10.11
C LEU A 320 0.21 -5.75 -9.06
N ASP A 321 0.15 -7.02 -9.45
CA ASP A 321 0.40 -8.17 -8.56
C ASP A 321 1.86 -8.25 -8.08
N GLU A 322 2.79 -7.60 -8.79
CA GLU A 322 4.21 -7.47 -8.44
C GLU A 322 4.52 -6.19 -7.65
N GLY A 323 3.52 -5.35 -7.37
CA GLY A 323 3.66 -4.06 -6.68
C GLY A 323 4.29 -2.97 -7.53
N LEU A 324 4.26 -3.14 -8.85
CA LEU A 324 4.58 -2.13 -9.84
C LEU A 324 3.32 -1.41 -10.31
N VAL A 325 3.46 -0.29 -11.00
CA VAL A 325 2.31 0.43 -11.55
C VAL A 325 2.04 -0.04 -12.98
N GLY A 326 0.85 -0.60 -13.19
CA GLY A 326 0.26 -0.81 -14.51
C GLY A 326 -1.08 -0.09 -14.56
N CYS A 327 -1.18 1.03 -15.28
CA CYS A 327 -2.34 1.92 -15.25
C CYS A 327 -2.88 2.19 -16.64
N CYS A 328 -4.20 2.11 -16.80
CA CYS A 328 -4.87 2.36 -18.06
C CYS A 328 -4.99 3.86 -18.36
N GLU A 329 -5.24 4.19 -19.63
CA GLU A 329 -5.76 5.46 -20.14
C GLU A 329 -4.88 6.69 -19.89
N ALA A 330 -3.60 6.47 -19.58
CA ALA A 330 -2.66 7.52 -19.21
C ALA A 330 -3.16 8.40 -18.05
N ASP A 331 -3.97 7.82 -17.13
CA ASP A 331 -4.46 8.52 -15.93
C ASP A 331 -3.34 8.68 -14.90
N VAL A 332 -2.88 9.92 -14.73
CA VAL A 332 -1.80 10.28 -13.83
C VAL A 332 -2.21 10.16 -12.36
N GLY A 333 -3.44 10.56 -12.03
CA GLY A 333 -3.95 10.50 -10.65
C GLY A 333 -4.04 9.06 -10.15
N SER A 334 -4.55 8.16 -10.98
CA SER A 334 -4.61 6.72 -10.67
C SER A 334 -3.23 6.08 -10.64
N ALA A 335 -2.32 6.44 -11.54
CA ALA A 335 -0.94 5.93 -11.53
C ALA A 335 -0.19 6.31 -10.25
N LEU A 336 -0.32 7.57 -9.78
CA LEU A 336 0.20 8.02 -8.47
C LEU A 336 -0.45 7.26 -7.32
N SER A 337 -1.76 7.05 -7.39
CA SER A 337 -2.52 6.33 -6.36
C SER A 337 -2.06 4.88 -6.24
N LEU A 338 -1.87 4.19 -7.37
CA LEU A 338 -1.35 2.82 -7.44
C LEU A 338 0.06 2.72 -6.83
N MET A 339 0.96 3.67 -7.14
CA MET A 339 2.29 3.72 -6.55
C MET A 339 2.23 3.91 -5.03
N LEU A 340 1.41 4.84 -4.56
CA LEU A 340 1.26 5.11 -3.13
C LEU A 340 0.77 3.87 -2.36
N VAL A 341 -0.32 3.25 -2.80
CA VAL A 341 -0.92 2.15 -2.04
C VAL A 341 -0.03 0.91 -2.03
N ALA A 342 0.69 0.65 -3.10
CA ALA A 342 1.67 -0.42 -3.14
C ALA A 342 2.76 -0.23 -2.07
N ARG A 343 3.22 1.01 -1.82
CA ARG A 343 4.30 1.32 -0.86
C ARG A 343 3.81 1.54 0.55
N LEU A 344 2.66 2.19 0.73
CA LEU A 344 2.16 2.57 2.06
C LEU A 344 1.42 1.43 2.76
N VAL A 345 0.55 0.74 2.04
CA VAL A 345 -0.34 -0.27 2.63
C VAL A 345 -0.09 -1.69 2.11
N GLU A 346 0.90 -1.86 1.22
CA GLU A 346 1.32 -3.16 0.66
C GLU A 346 0.15 -3.94 0.04
N ARG A 347 -0.68 -3.22 -0.72
CA ARG A 347 -1.82 -3.77 -1.45
C ARG A 347 -1.78 -3.32 -2.89
N PRO A 348 -2.11 -4.18 -3.85
CA PRO A 348 -2.43 -3.73 -5.19
C PRO A 348 -3.76 -2.99 -5.18
N GLY A 349 -3.86 -1.92 -5.98
CA GLY A 349 -5.10 -1.17 -6.19
C GLY A 349 -5.82 -1.61 -7.45
N PHE A 350 -7.14 -1.70 -7.42
CA PHE A 350 -7.98 -1.86 -8.59
C PHE A 350 -8.53 -0.50 -9.02
N MET A 351 -7.97 0.08 -10.09
CA MET A 351 -8.50 1.27 -10.74
C MET A 351 -9.82 0.93 -11.44
N GLN A 352 -10.85 1.77 -11.26
CA GLN A 352 -12.19 1.48 -11.76
C GLN A 352 -12.99 2.74 -12.10
N ASP A 353 -13.97 2.56 -12.98
CA ASP A 353 -14.98 3.56 -13.36
C ASP A 353 -16.16 3.46 -12.41
N PRO A 354 -16.53 4.54 -11.69
CA PRO A 354 -17.63 4.53 -10.74
C PRO A 354 -18.98 4.66 -11.45
N VAL A 355 -19.87 3.69 -11.25
CA VAL A 355 -21.23 3.67 -11.80
C VAL A 355 -22.25 3.63 -10.65
N PRO A 356 -23.07 4.67 -10.43
CA PRO A 356 -24.03 4.68 -9.34
C PRO A 356 -25.20 3.72 -9.61
N ASN A 357 -25.56 2.91 -8.61
CA ASN A 357 -26.79 2.13 -8.55
C ASN A 357 -27.77 2.81 -7.59
N THR A 358 -28.54 3.75 -8.10
CA THR A 358 -29.43 4.60 -7.29
C THR A 358 -30.61 3.86 -6.69
N VAL A 359 -30.94 2.67 -7.19
CA VAL A 359 -32.04 1.85 -6.66
C VAL A 359 -31.62 1.18 -5.35
N ASN A 360 -30.39 0.68 -5.29
CA ASN A 360 -29.86 -0.03 -4.13
C ASN A 360 -29.02 0.88 -3.22
N ASN A 361 -28.80 2.14 -3.62
CA ASN A 361 -27.87 3.07 -2.98
C ASN A 361 -26.46 2.50 -2.80
N THR A 362 -25.96 1.88 -3.87
CA THR A 362 -24.61 1.29 -3.98
C THR A 362 -23.92 1.89 -5.18
N PHE A 363 -22.61 1.65 -5.33
CA PHE A 363 -21.97 1.97 -6.58
C PHE A 363 -21.10 0.83 -7.08
N MET A 364 -21.07 0.64 -8.37
CA MET A 364 -20.27 -0.36 -9.05
C MET A 364 -18.98 0.26 -9.56
N GLY A 365 -17.85 -0.34 -9.22
CA GLY A 365 -16.58 -0.07 -9.86
C GLY A 365 -16.31 -1.12 -10.94
N ALA A 366 -16.06 -0.66 -12.17
CA ALA A 366 -15.83 -1.54 -13.30
C ALA A 366 -14.58 -1.15 -14.07
N HIS A 367 -13.71 -2.12 -14.40
CA HIS A 367 -12.57 -1.91 -15.30
C HIS A 367 -12.07 -3.21 -15.93
N CYS A 368 -11.33 -3.10 -17.03
CA CYS A 368 -10.74 -4.24 -17.73
C CYS A 368 -9.41 -4.73 -17.14
N THR A 369 -8.81 -3.96 -16.23
CA THR A 369 -7.57 -4.30 -15.56
C THR A 369 -7.78 -4.39 -14.06
N CYS A 370 -7.65 -5.58 -13.51
CA CYS A 370 -7.76 -5.81 -12.06
C CYS A 370 -6.57 -6.68 -11.61
N PRO A 371 -5.86 -6.31 -10.53
CA PRO A 371 -4.88 -7.21 -9.92
C PRO A 371 -5.58 -8.45 -9.37
N THR A 372 -4.87 -9.55 -9.27
CA THR A 372 -5.42 -10.80 -8.74
C THR A 372 -5.08 -11.03 -7.27
N LYS A 373 -3.98 -10.47 -6.77
CA LYS A 373 -3.51 -10.62 -5.37
C LYS A 373 -4.06 -9.54 -4.43
N LEU A 374 -5.37 -9.35 -4.43
CA LEU A 374 -6.04 -8.24 -3.74
C LEU A 374 -5.73 -8.14 -2.24
N ASP A 375 -5.43 -9.25 -1.58
CA ASP A 375 -5.16 -9.33 -0.13
C ASP A 375 -3.68 -9.13 0.24
N GLY A 376 -2.82 -8.87 -0.74
CA GLY A 376 -1.39 -8.59 -0.56
C GLY A 376 -0.50 -9.36 -1.54
N PHE A 377 0.70 -8.84 -1.77
CA PHE A 377 1.63 -9.34 -2.79
C PHE A 377 2.13 -10.77 -2.52
N ASP A 378 2.16 -11.18 -1.24
CA ASP A 378 2.53 -12.52 -0.76
C ASP A 378 1.32 -13.44 -0.57
N LYS A 379 0.10 -12.97 -0.82
CA LYS A 379 -1.13 -13.71 -0.64
C LYS A 379 -1.53 -14.47 -1.90
N PRO A 380 -2.35 -15.53 -1.75
CA PRO A 380 -2.97 -16.19 -2.89
C PRO A 380 -3.76 -15.19 -3.74
N HIS A 381 -3.82 -15.45 -5.04
CA HIS A 381 -4.70 -14.68 -5.93
C HIS A 381 -6.17 -14.99 -5.66
N GLU A 382 -7.04 -14.03 -5.94
CA GLU A 382 -8.48 -14.25 -5.98
C GLU A 382 -8.87 -15.06 -7.23
N PRO A 383 -10.04 -15.72 -7.23
CA PRO A 383 -10.50 -16.46 -8.41
C PRO A 383 -10.59 -15.56 -9.63
N VAL A 384 -9.96 -15.94 -10.74
CA VAL A 384 -9.93 -15.17 -11.99
C VAL A 384 -10.52 -15.97 -13.13
N ILE A 385 -11.30 -15.29 -13.98
CA ILE A 385 -11.82 -15.81 -15.24
C ILE A 385 -11.16 -14.99 -16.35
N LEU A 386 -10.58 -15.65 -17.35
CA LEU A 386 -10.03 -14.96 -18.52
C LEU A 386 -11.13 -14.72 -19.54
N ARG A 387 -11.30 -13.45 -19.90
CA ARG A 387 -12.30 -12.95 -20.85
C ARG A 387 -11.61 -12.15 -21.97
N SER A 388 -12.27 -11.96 -23.10
CA SER A 388 -11.84 -10.95 -24.06
C SER A 388 -12.05 -9.54 -23.51
N HIS A 389 -11.31 -8.54 -24.01
CA HIS A 389 -11.57 -7.14 -23.67
C HIS A 389 -13.00 -6.73 -24.06
N SER A 390 -13.72 -6.07 -23.15
CA SER A 390 -15.17 -5.86 -23.31
C SER A 390 -15.54 -5.00 -24.51
N GLU A 391 -14.81 -3.93 -24.77
CA GLU A 391 -15.15 -2.95 -25.82
C GLU A 391 -14.65 -3.37 -27.19
N SER A 392 -13.52 -4.10 -27.27
CA SER A 392 -12.91 -4.47 -28.54
C SER A 392 -13.10 -5.94 -28.92
N SER A 393 -13.54 -6.78 -27.99
CA SER A 393 -13.68 -8.24 -28.13
C SER A 393 -12.40 -8.99 -28.50
N ILE A 394 -11.21 -8.36 -28.35
CA ILE A 394 -9.89 -8.95 -28.64
C ILE A 394 -9.07 -9.10 -27.36
N GLY A 395 -8.01 -9.90 -27.44
CA GLY A 395 -7.05 -10.08 -26.37
C GLY A 395 -7.63 -10.67 -25.08
N VAL A 396 -7.02 -10.33 -23.94
CA VAL A 396 -7.39 -10.92 -22.65
C VAL A 396 -7.52 -9.85 -21.57
N SER A 397 -8.64 -9.90 -20.85
CA SER A 397 -8.91 -9.12 -19.63
C SER A 397 -9.21 -10.08 -18.48
N PRO A 398 -8.69 -9.85 -17.27
CA PRO A 398 -9.05 -10.62 -16.10
C PRO A 398 -10.42 -10.19 -15.55
N GLN A 399 -11.32 -11.13 -15.34
CA GLN A 399 -12.51 -10.98 -14.51
C GLN A 399 -12.18 -11.56 -13.14
N VAL A 400 -11.84 -10.70 -12.19
CA VAL A 400 -11.47 -11.09 -10.82
C VAL A 400 -12.71 -11.07 -9.94
N LEU A 401 -12.94 -12.17 -9.20
CA LEU A 401 -14.10 -12.29 -8.31
C LEU A 401 -13.70 -11.87 -6.89
N TRP A 402 -14.32 -10.80 -6.42
CA TRP A 402 -14.08 -10.22 -5.10
C TRP A 402 -14.85 -10.94 -3.99
N ARG A 403 -14.29 -11.00 -2.79
CA ARG A 403 -14.94 -11.63 -1.62
C ARG A 403 -16.11 -10.77 -1.16
N LEU A 404 -17.31 -11.37 -1.08
CA LEU A 404 -18.49 -10.69 -0.55
C LEU A 404 -18.29 -10.34 0.93
N GLY A 405 -18.77 -9.17 1.34
CA GLY A 405 -18.60 -8.64 2.69
C GLY A 405 -17.21 -8.08 3.00
N GLN A 406 -16.25 -8.21 2.07
CA GLN A 406 -14.90 -7.66 2.24
C GLN A 406 -14.95 -6.16 2.45
N LYS A 407 -14.29 -5.68 3.51
CA LYS A 407 -14.06 -4.25 3.74
C LYS A 407 -13.11 -3.71 2.68
N VAL A 408 -13.43 -2.54 2.13
CA VAL A 408 -12.70 -1.91 1.04
C VAL A 408 -12.43 -0.46 1.38
N THR A 409 -11.22 0.01 1.09
CA THR A 409 -10.89 1.43 1.00
C THR A 409 -11.04 1.88 -0.44
N VAL A 410 -11.68 3.02 -0.64
CA VAL A 410 -11.79 3.69 -1.94
C VAL A 410 -10.94 4.96 -1.86
N MET A 411 -10.01 5.16 -2.82
CA MET A 411 -9.14 6.32 -2.78
C MET A 411 -8.68 6.77 -4.16
N LYS A 412 -8.32 8.05 -4.30
CA LYS A 412 -7.66 8.58 -5.48
C LYS A 412 -6.95 9.89 -5.20
N PHE A 413 -5.79 10.09 -5.84
CA PHE A 413 -5.20 11.43 -5.99
C PHE A 413 -5.94 12.27 -7.03
N GLU A 414 -6.28 13.49 -6.67
CA GLU A 414 -6.89 14.50 -7.54
C GLU A 414 -6.01 15.77 -7.58
N GLY A 415 -6.35 16.67 -8.54
CA GLY A 415 -5.70 17.98 -8.63
C GLY A 415 -4.18 17.93 -8.85
N GLY A 416 -3.68 16.90 -9.55
CA GLY A 416 -2.24 16.71 -9.74
C GLY A 416 -1.49 16.29 -8.46
N GLY A 417 -2.15 15.60 -7.56
CA GLY A 417 -1.58 15.12 -6.29
C GLY A 417 -1.80 16.04 -5.09
N LYS A 418 -2.54 17.14 -5.24
CA LYS A 418 -2.80 18.11 -4.16
C LYS A 418 -3.90 17.67 -3.20
N THR A 419 -4.81 16.84 -3.68
CA THR A 419 -5.95 16.33 -2.94
C THR A 419 -5.97 14.81 -3.01
N MET A 420 -6.38 14.15 -1.95
CA MET A 420 -6.65 12.72 -1.90
C MET A 420 -8.08 12.50 -1.46
N LEU A 421 -8.87 11.87 -2.32
CA LEU A 421 -10.19 11.34 -1.98
C LEU A 421 -10.01 10.06 -1.18
N ILE A 422 -10.76 9.89 -0.10
CA ILE A 422 -10.67 8.70 0.78
C ILE A 422 -12.07 8.35 1.27
N GLY A 423 -12.47 7.11 1.10
CA GLY A 423 -13.71 6.55 1.65
C GLY A 423 -13.57 5.07 1.96
N THR A 424 -14.57 4.49 2.59
CA THR A 424 -14.62 3.06 2.87
C THR A 424 -15.99 2.48 2.55
N GLY A 425 -16.02 1.18 2.26
CA GLY A 425 -17.23 0.46 1.96
C GLY A 425 -17.06 -1.04 2.11
N ARG A 426 -18.04 -1.79 1.63
CA ARG A 426 -18.03 -3.26 1.63
C ARG A 426 -18.51 -3.79 0.29
N VAL A 427 -17.86 -4.87 -0.17
CA VAL A 427 -18.29 -5.60 -1.37
C VAL A 427 -19.64 -6.24 -1.12
N VAL A 428 -20.63 -5.92 -1.94
CA VAL A 428 -21.98 -6.49 -1.86
C VAL A 428 -22.28 -7.44 -3.02
N ALA A 429 -21.65 -7.24 -4.20
CA ALA A 429 -21.82 -8.15 -5.33
C ALA A 429 -20.61 -8.12 -6.28
N ASN A 430 -20.41 -9.23 -6.99
CA ASN A 430 -19.70 -9.26 -8.27
C ASN A 430 -20.76 -9.26 -9.37
N ILE A 431 -20.65 -8.32 -10.28
CA ILE A 431 -21.62 -8.20 -11.38
C ILE A 431 -21.05 -8.93 -12.58
N ASP A 432 -21.78 -9.92 -13.06
CA ASP A 432 -21.45 -10.53 -14.36
C ASP A 432 -21.92 -9.57 -15.45
N THR A 433 -20.97 -9.00 -16.17
CA THR A 433 -21.28 -7.95 -17.13
C THR A 433 -22.15 -8.53 -18.26
N PRO A 434 -23.29 -7.90 -18.51
CA PRO A 434 -24.23 -8.37 -19.52
C PRO A 434 -23.60 -8.27 -20.92
N PRO A 435 -24.19 -8.96 -21.92
CA PRO A 435 -23.80 -8.82 -23.32
C PRO A 435 -23.81 -7.39 -23.83
N SER A 436 -24.54 -6.50 -23.18
CA SER A 436 -24.71 -5.08 -23.56
C SER A 436 -23.53 -4.17 -23.20
N GLY A 437 -22.43 -4.72 -22.65
CA GLY A 437 -21.24 -3.94 -22.32
C GLY A 437 -20.89 -3.98 -20.82
N GLY A 438 -19.87 -3.22 -20.46
CA GLY A 438 -19.30 -3.18 -19.12
C GLY A 438 -17.98 -3.93 -19.05
N CYS A 439 -17.06 -3.37 -18.25
CA CYS A 439 -15.73 -3.94 -18.06
C CYS A 439 -15.79 -5.28 -17.33
N ARG A 440 -14.80 -6.15 -17.58
CA ARG A 440 -14.86 -7.56 -17.15
C ARG A 440 -14.83 -7.74 -15.64
N THR A 441 -14.03 -6.98 -14.92
CA THR A 441 -14.16 -6.94 -13.45
C THR A 441 -15.13 -5.82 -13.09
N SER A 442 -16.25 -6.18 -12.49
CA SER A 442 -17.29 -5.26 -12.03
C SER A 442 -17.69 -5.65 -10.60
N VAL A 443 -17.47 -4.75 -9.66
CA VAL A 443 -17.65 -4.97 -8.23
C VAL A 443 -18.59 -3.92 -7.66
N GLU A 444 -19.64 -4.32 -6.99
CA GLU A 444 -20.59 -3.42 -6.35
C GLU A 444 -20.26 -3.23 -4.87
N LEU A 445 -20.19 -1.97 -4.44
CA LEU A 445 -19.89 -1.56 -3.07
C LEU A 445 -21.07 -0.84 -2.42
N ALA A 446 -21.34 -1.16 -1.17
CA ALA A 446 -22.06 -0.28 -0.26
C ALA A 446 -21.05 0.57 0.50
N MET A 447 -21.16 1.91 0.40
CA MET A 447 -20.27 2.84 1.09
C MET A 447 -20.72 3.03 2.55
N ASP A 448 -19.76 3.23 3.47
CA ASP A 448 -20.08 3.32 4.90
C ASP A 448 -20.66 4.70 5.28
N ASP A 449 -20.05 5.78 4.81
CA ASP A 449 -20.32 7.13 5.27
C ASP A 449 -20.84 8.05 4.15
N ILE A 450 -21.42 7.48 3.09
CA ILE A 450 -22.02 8.22 1.99
C ILE A 450 -23.51 7.88 1.93
N PRO A 451 -24.38 8.82 2.34
CA PRO A 451 -25.82 8.59 2.41
C PRO A 451 -26.47 8.36 1.05
N ASP A 452 -25.90 8.92 0.01
CA ASP A 452 -26.38 8.83 -1.38
C ASP A 452 -25.23 8.51 -2.32
N CYS A 453 -25.35 7.41 -3.04
CA CYS A 453 -24.30 6.97 -3.98
C CYS A 453 -24.02 7.97 -5.12
N ARG A 454 -24.91 8.92 -5.37
CA ARG A 454 -24.71 10.02 -6.33
C ARG A 454 -23.69 11.06 -5.87
N ASP A 455 -23.38 11.08 -4.56
CA ASP A 455 -22.41 12.00 -3.96
C ASP A 455 -20.97 11.47 -3.98
N VAL A 456 -20.76 10.22 -4.44
CA VAL A 456 -19.41 9.65 -4.64
C VAL A 456 -18.63 10.49 -5.64
N LYS A 457 -17.45 10.97 -5.21
CA LYS A 457 -16.60 11.87 -5.99
C LYS A 457 -15.46 11.14 -6.67
N GLY A 458 -14.98 11.75 -7.76
CA GLY A 458 -13.83 11.29 -8.50
C GLY A 458 -14.18 10.26 -9.59
N PHE A 459 -13.24 10.07 -10.48
CA PHE A 459 -13.31 9.11 -11.59
C PHE A 459 -12.02 8.27 -11.58
N HIS A 460 -12.05 7.00 -11.95
CA HIS A 460 -10.90 6.10 -11.84
C HIS A 460 -10.34 5.97 -10.41
N GLN A 461 -11.22 5.89 -9.39
CA GLN A 461 -10.76 5.63 -8.03
C GLN A 461 -10.19 4.21 -7.92
N LEU A 462 -9.37 4.00 -6.87
CA LEU A 462 -8.88 2.66 -6.54
C LEU A 462 -9.73 2.00 -5.47
N PHE A 463 -10.01 0.72 -5.66
CA PHE A 463 -10.51 -0.16 -4.60
C PHE A 463 -9.36 -0.98 -4.01
N LEU A 464 -9.31 -1.09 -2.69
CA LEU A 464 -8.29 -1.81 -1.91
C LEU A 464 -8.95 -2.67 -0.84
N TYR A 465 -8.57 -3.94 -0.71
CA TYR A 465 -8.99 -4.74 0.43
C TYR A 465 -8.49 -4.14 1.75
N GLY A 466 -9.37 -4.07 2.74
CA GLY A 466 -9.09 -3.55 4.08
C GLY A 466 -9.51 -2.09 4.29
N ASP A 467 -9.41 -1.64 5.53
CA ASP A 467 -9.57 -0.24 5.91
C ASP A 467 -8.19 0.39 6.14
N HIS A 468 -7.78 1.23 5.21
CA HIS A 468 -6.51 1.94 5.22
C HIS A 468 -6.67 3.45 5.41
N SER A 469 -7.88 3.90 5.75
CA SER A 469 -8.23 5.32 5.82
C SER A 469 -7.33 6.12 6.78
N VAL A 470 -6.99 5.54 7.93
CA VAL A 470 -6.09 6.17 8.93
C VAL A 470 -4.69 6.37 8.37
N MET A 471 -4.13 5.35 7.70
CA MET A 471 -2.79 5.42 7.11
C MET A 471 -2.73 6.43 5.96
N LEU A 472 -3.75 6.46 5.10
CA LEU A 472 -3.85 7.41 4.00
C LEU A 472 -3.99 8.85 4.49
N LYS A 473 -4.85 9.09 5.50
CA LYS A 473 -4.99 10.41 6.14
C LYS A 473 -3.70 10.86 6.81
N GLY A 474 -2.99 9.94 7.49
CA GLY A 474 -1.68 10.20 8.09
C GLY A 474 -0.62 10.56 7.06
N TYR A 475 -0.58 9.86 5.93
CA TYR A 475 0.29 10.20 4.80
C TYR A 475 -0.03 11.61 4.25
N CYS A 476 -1.31 11.91 4.04
CA CYS A 476 -1.74 13.24 3.60
C CYS A 476 -1.24 14.34 4.55
N GLN A 477 -1.38 14.13 5.85
CA GLN A 477 -0.94 15.08 6.87
C GLN A 477 0.58 15.28 6.84
N LEU A 478 1.36 14.19 6.69
CA LEU A 478 2.82 14.26 6.59
C LEU A 478 3.29 14.95 5.29
N ALA A 479 2.58 14.71 4.19
CA ALA A 479 2.93 15.21 2.86
C ALA A 479 2.36 16.60 2.55
N GLY A 480 1.52 17.17 3.42
CA GLY A 480 0.83 18.43 3.16
C GLY A 480 -0.25 18.34 2.07
N ILE A 481 -0.87 17.16 1.91
CA ILE A 481 -1.92 16.89 0.94
C ILE A 481 -3.28 16.99 1.62
N GLN A 482 -4.25 17.60 0.95
CA GLN A 482 -5.60 17.71 1.46
C GLN A 482 -6.33 16.34 1.38
N ALA A 483 -6.70 15.78 2.52
CA ALA A 483 -7.60 14.62 2.55
C ALA A 483 -9.05 15.06 2.49
N VAL A 484 -9.82 14.49 1.58
CA VAL A 484 -11.25 14.80 1.36
C VAL A 484 -12.03 13.49 1.34
N GLN A 485 -13.22 13.48 1.91
CA GLN A 485 -14.12 12.34 1.80
C GLN A 485 -14.61 12.18 0.35
N ILE A 486 -14.58 10.95 -0.14
CA ILE A 486 -14.96 10.57 -1.50
C ILE A 486 -16.43 10.82 -1.77
#